data_30a2cd6801197f712a25cc359e7fb466
#
_entry.id   30a2cd6801197f712a25cc359e7fb466
#
_cell.length_a   1.000
_cell.length_b   1.000
_cell.length_c   1.000
_cell.angle_alpha   90.00
_cell.angle_beta   90.00
_cell.angle_gamma   90.00
#
_symmetry.space_group_name_H-M   'P 1'
#
loop_
_entity.id
_entity.type
_entity.pdbx_description
1 polymer ?
#
loop_
_entity_poly.entity_id
_entity_poly.type
_entity_poly.pdbx_seq_one_letter_code
_entity_poly.pdbx_strand_id
1 'polypeptide(L)'
;GQNVERQRKAEAGDASEQYYMAHCYQYGWDGAPEDAAQYAIWLKKAAASGEPGAQYDLSQLYKYGAYSVPQDDAEYLRWAKKSANNGYTPACYNLGLYYENIDREEAFYWYKMDMDLHWQEHHEEDQFAVDRLQAMGITYHPADHASSGSDRNTSSRSLTNGKSKKIISSH
;
A
#
# COMPACT_ATOMS: atom_id res chain seq x y z
N GLY A 1 -5.42 33.53 1.36
CA GLY A 1 -4.31 32.85 1.96
C GLY A 1 -4.06 31.48 1.39
N GLN A 2 -3.01 30.82 1.85
CA GLN A 2 -2.64 29.48 1.40
C GLN A 2 -3.77 28.46 1.59
N ASN A 3 -4.53 28.57 2.69
CA ASN A 3 -5.63 27.65 2.97
C ASN A 3 -6.77 27.77 1.98
N VAL A 4 -7.07 28.99 1.54
CA VAL A 4 -8.13 29.22 0.55
C VAL A 4 -7.75 28.58 -0.79
N GLU A 5 -6.51 28.75 -1.21
CA GLU A 5 -6.01 28.17 -2.47
C GLU A 5 -5.95 26.64 -2.41
N ARG A 6 -5.48 26.07 -1.30
CA ARG A 6 -5.46 24.62 -1.10
C ARG A 6 -6.86 24.03 -1.08
N GLN A 7 -7.78 24.68 -0.38
CA GLN A 7 -9.17 24.24 -0.35
C GLN A 7 -9.79 24.28 -1.75
N ARG A 8 -9.53 25.34 -2.50
CA ARG A 8 -10.02 25.47 -3.87
C ARG A 8 -9.51 24.32 -4.76
N LYS A 9 -8.22 24.00 -4.66
CA LYS A 9 -7.62 22.88 -5.40
C LYS A 9 -8.22 21.54 -4.99
N ALA A 10 -8.43 21.33 -3.69
CA ALA A 10 -9.04 20.11 -3.17
C ALA A 10 -10.47 19.95 -3.70
N GLU A 11 -11.26 21.03 -3.68
CA GLU A 11 -12.62 21.03 -4.20
C GLU A 11 -12.64 20.82 -5.72
N ALA A 12 -11.60 21.24 -6.42
CA ALA A 12 -11.45 21.02 -7.86
C ALA A 12 -10.99 19.59 -8.22
N GLY A 13 -10.67 18.76 -7.25
CA GLY A 13 -10.34 17.34 -7.48
C GLY A 13 -8.87 16.98 -7.33
N ASP A 14 -8.03 17.88 -6.83
CA ASP A 14 -6.61 17.59 -6.61
C ASP A 14 -6.47 16.59 -5.46
N ALA A 15 -5.99 15.39 -5.77
CA ALA A 15 -5.91 14.27 -4.81
C ALA A 15 -5.00 14.59 -3.63
N SER A 16 -3.84 15.19 -3.88
CA SER A 16 -2.88 15.55 -2.83
C SER A 16 -3.46 16.60 -1.89
N GLU A 17 -4.14 17.61 -2.43
CA GLU A 17 -4.76 18.64 -1.61
C GLU A 17 -5.96 18.11 -0.83
N GLN A 18 -6.72 17.16 -1.39
CA GLN A 18 -7.78 16.47 -0.66
C GLN A 18 -7.21 15.68 0.52
N TYR A 19 -6.07 15.02 0.33
CA TYR A 19 -5.41 14.28 1.39
C TYR A 19 -4.89 15.23 2.47
N TYR A 20 -4.33 16.35 2.06
CA TYR A 20 -3.93 17.40 3.02
C TYR A 20 -5.13 17.92 3.83
N MET A 21 -6.27 18.16 3.18
CA MET A 21 -7.50 18.56 3.87
C MET A 21 -7.93 17.52 4.91
N ALA A 22 -7.83 16.24 4.56
CA ALA A 22 -8.13 15.17 5.52
C ALA A 22 -7.23 15.28 6.76
N HIS A 23 -5.93 15.48 6.57
CA HIS A 23 -5.01 15.65 7.71
C HIS A 23 -5.30 16.91 8.53
N CYS A 24 -5.76 17.99 7.90
CA CYS A 24 -6.17 19.19 8.64
C CYS A 24 -7.26 18.86 9.64
N TYR A 25 -8.26 18.09 9.24
CA TYR A 25 -9.34 17.68 10.14
C TYR A 25 -8.93 16.59 11.12
N GLN A 26 -7.97 15.74 10.74
CA GLN A 26 -7.49 14.68 11.62
C GLN A 26 -6.67 15.24 12.79
N TYR A 27 -5.84 16.26 12.52
CA TYR A 27 -4.83 16.75 13.48
C TYR A 27 -5.04 18.21 13.88
N GLY A 28 -6.05 18.87 13.38
CA GLY A 28 -6.28 20.28 13.66
C GLY A 28 -5.25 21.21 13.03
N TRP A 29 -4.73 20.86 11.84
CA TRP A 29 -3.75 21.70 11.15
C TRP A 29 -4.42 22.93 10.53
N ASP A 30 -3.64 23.99 10.35
CA ASP A 30 -4.05 25.25 9.67
C ASP A 30 -5.31 25.89 10.28
N GLY A 31 -5.50 25.69 11.59
CA GLY A 31 -6.63 26.26 12.30
C GLY A 31 -7.96 25.53 12.11
N ALA A 32 -7.95 24.42 11.39
CA ALA A 32 -9.15 23.57 11.29
C ALA A 32 -9.40 22.87 12.64
N PRO A 33 -10.65 22.81 13.12
CA PRO A 33 -10.94 22.00 14.28
C PRO A 33 -10.81 20.52 13.93
N GLU A 34 -10.34 19.71 14.87
CA GLU A 34 -10.38 18.26 14.68
C GLU A 34 -11.83 17.81 14.49
N ASP A 35 -12.06 17.05 13.44
CA ASP A 35 -13.41 16.59 13.05
C ASP A 35 -13.31 15.25 12.34
N ALA A 36 -13.70 14.20 13.06
CA ALA A 36 -13.62 12.82 12.56
C ALA A 36 -14.49 12.61 11.31
N ALA A 37 -15.65 13.23 11.25
CA ALA A 37 -16.55 13.09 10.10
C ALA A 37 -15.96 13.76 8.85
N GLN A 38 -15.41 14.97 9.00
CA GLN A 38 -14.76 15.67 7.91
C GLN A 38 -13.49 14.94 7.45
N TYR A 39 -12.71 14.42 8.38
CA TYR A 39 -11.55 13.58 8.04
C TYR A 39 -11.97 12.43 7.11
N ALA A 40 -12.99 11.68 7.49
CA ALA A 40 -13.44 10.54 6.69
C ALA A 40 -13.94 10.98 5.31
N ILE A 41 -14.66 12.09 5.23
CA ILE A 41 -15.18 12.63 3.95
C ILE A 41 -14.03 12.98 3.00
N TRP A 42 -13.07 13.77 3.49
CA TRP A 42 -11.93 14.19 2.65
C TRP A 42 -11.01 13.03 2.31
N LEU A 43 -10.83 12.09 3.24
CA LEU A 43 -10.03 10.90 2.99
C LEU A 43 -10.63 10.04 1.85
N LYS A 44 -11.94 9.85 1.87
CA LYS A 44 -12.64 9.12 0.80
C LYS A 44 -12.50 9.83 -0.55
N LYS A 45 -12.60 11.16 -0.57
CA LYS A 45 -12.38 11.95 -1.78
C LYS A 45 -10.96 11.78 -2.32
N ALA A 46 -9.96 11.91 -1.46
CA ALA A 46 -8.55 11.75 -1.84
C ALA A 46 -8.26 10.36 -2.37
N ALA A 47 -8.78 9.34 -1.72
CA ALA A 47 -8.62 7.95 -2.15
C ALA A 47 -9.27 7.72 -3.52
N ALA A 48 -10.48 8.22 -3.72
CA ALA A 48 -11.19 8.13 -5.01
C ALA A 48 -10.46 8.90 -6.12
N SER A 49 -9.76 9.98 -5.76
CA SER A 49 -8.96 10.77 -6.71
C SER A 49 -7.59 10.18 -7.00
N GLY A 50 -7.24 9.05 -6.37
CA GLY A 50 -6.03 8.31 -6.69
C GLY A 50 -4.83 8.55 -5.79
N GLU A 51 -4.97 9.24 -4.65
CA GLU A 51 -3.86 9.46 -3.72
C GLU A 51 -3.52 8.15 -3.00
N PRO A 52 -2.31 7.58 -3.23
CA PRO A 52 -1.99 6.25 -2.68
C PRO A 52 -1.99 6.20 -1.14
N GLY A 53 -1.47 7.23 -0.48
CA GLY A 53 -1.49 7.30 0.98
C GLY A 53 -2.90 7.36 1.54
N ALA A 54 -3.79 8.11 0.88
CA ALA A 54 -5.20 8.18 1.27
C ALA A 54 -5.90 6.83 1.07
N GLN A 55 -5.60 6.14 -0.02
CA GLN A 55 -6.14 4.79 -0.28
C GLN A 55 -5.72 3.82 0.82
N TYR A 56 -4.45 3.89 1.22
CA TYR A 56 -3.95 3.08 2.34
C TYR A 56 -4.66 3.42 3.66
N ASP A 57 -4.73 4.70 4.00
CA ASP A 57 -5.37 5.13 5.24
C ASP A 57 -6.85 4.71 5.26
N LEU A 58 -7.55 4.86 4.13
CA LEU A 58 -8.94 4.42 4.03
C LEU A 58 -9.05 2.90 4.20
N SER A 59 -8.14 2.13 3.63
CA SER A 59 -8.11 0.68 3.82
C SER A 59 -7.99 0.32 5.30
N GLN A 60 -7.16 1.05 6.04
CA GLN A 60 -6.98 0.83 7.46
C GLN A 60 -8.25 1.16 8.27
N LEU A 61 -8.99 2.20 7.86
CA LEU A 61 -10.27 2.50 8.49
C LEU A 61 -11.27 1.35 8.31
N TYR A 62 -11.33 0.76 7.13
CA TYR A 62 -12.18 -0.41 6.90
C TYR A 62 -11.68 -1.66 7.65
N LYS A 63 -10.36 -1.81 7.80
CA LYS A 63 -9.81 -2.95 8.53
C LYS A 63 -10.21 -2.95 10.01
N TYR A 64 -10.18 -1.79 10.63
CA TYR A 64 -10.40 -1.66 12.08
C TYR A 64 -11.77 -1.10 12.45
N GLY A 65 -12.50 -0.51 11.53
CA GLY A 65 -13.77 0.14 11.82
C GLY A 65 -13.60 1.40 12.65
N ALA A 66 -13.01 2.46 12.10
CA ALA A 66 -12.72 3.71 12.82
C ALA A 66 -13.29 4.92 12.08
N TYR A 67 -13.39 6.06 12.77
CA TYR A 67 -13.86 7.35 12.21
C TYR A 67 -15.19 7.23 11.49
N SER A 68 -16.15 6.52 12.08
CA SER A 68 -17.48 6.26 11.52
C SER A 68 -17.49 5.43 10.23
N VAL A 69 -16.35 4.83 9.88
CA VAL A 69 -16.26 3.86 8.78
C VAL A 69 -16.43 2.46 9.37
N PRO A 70 -17.46 1.71 8.97
CA PRO A 70 -17.67 0.37 9.53
C PRO A 70 -16.59 -0.60 9.05
N GLN A 71 -16.24 -1.57 9.90
CA GLN A 71 -15.32 -2.61 9.50
C GLN A 71 -15.85 -3.39 8.30
N ASP A 72 -15.00 -3.58 7.29
CA ASP A 72 -15.37 -4.29 6.06
C ASP A 72 -14.10 -4.83 5.40
N ASP A 73 -13.87 -6.14 5.49
CA ASP A 73 -12.65 -6.76 4.96
C ASP A 73 -12.60 -6.68 3.43
N ALA A 74 -13.73 -6.74 2.75
CA ALA A 74 -13.75 -6.62 1.29
C ALA A 74 -13.30 -5.22 0.84
N GLU A 75 -13.78 -4.18 1.51
CA GLU A 75 -13.37 -2.79 1.24
C GLU A 75 -11.92 -2.56 1.65
N TYR A 76 -11.48 -3.15 2.78
CA TYR A 76 -10.07 -3.11 3.16
C TYR A 76 -9.19 -3.63 2.03
N LEU A 77 -9.46 -4.82 1.52
CA LEU A 77 -8.65 -5.41 0.45
C LEU A 77 -8.72 -4.59 -0.84
N ARG A 78 -9.89 -4.09 -1.19
CA ARG A 78 -10.07 -3.28 -2.39
C ARG A 78 -9.19 -2.03 -2.37
N TRP A 79 -9.22 -1.28 -1.28
CA TRP A 79 -8.44 -0.05 -1.16
C TRP A 79 -6.96 -0.31 -0.95
N ALA A 80 -6.61 -1.34 -0.18
CA ALA A 80 -5.21 -1.74 0.01
C ALA A 80 -4.57 -2.14 -1.33
N LYS A 81 -5.28 -2.89 -2.16
CA LYS A 81 -4.77 -3.29 -3.49
C LYS A 81 -4.62 -2.08 -4.43
N LYS A 82 -5.54 -1.14 -4.40
CA LYS A 82 -5.41 0.10 -5.17
C LYS A 82 -4.17 0.89 -4.74
N SER A 83 -3.98 1.05 -3.44
CA SER A 83 -2.81 1.75 -2.89
C SER A 83 -1.51 1.07 -3.30
N ALA A 84 -1.43 -0.25 -3.14
CA ALA A 84 -0.25 -1.03 -3.51
C ALA A 84 0.05 -0.91 -5.01
N ASN A 85 -0.97 -1.04 -5.85
CA ASN A 85 -0.81 -0.92 -7.30
C ASN A 85 -0.42 0.50 -7.74
N ASN A 86 -0.68 1.50 -6.91
CA ASN A 86 -0.21 2.87 -7.11
C ASN A 86 1.18 3.12 -6.48
N GLY A 87 1.87 2.07 -6.06
CA GLY A 87 3.26 2.16 -5.62
C GLY A 87 3.46 2.44 -4.14
N TYR A 88 2.44 2.30 -3.31
CA TYR A 88 2.55 2.56 -1.87
C TYR A 88 3.04 1.30 -1.14
N THR A 89 4.30 1.28 -0.76
CA THR A 89 4.94 0.09 -0.18
C THR A 89 4.31 -0.39 1.13
N PRO A 90 3.86 0.48 2.05
CA PRO A 90 3.16 -0.02 3.25
C PRO A 90 1.91 -0.84 2.94
N ALA A 91 1.19 -0.51 1.87
CA ALA A 91 0.03 -1.30 1.44
C ALA A 91 0.46 -2.67 0.92
N CYS A 92 1.55 -2.75 0.18
CA CYS A 92 2.12 -4.01 -0.29
C CYS A 92 2.48 -4.92 0.89
N TYR A 93 3.19 -4.39 1.86
CA TYR A 93 3.59 -5.13 3.05
C TYR A 93 2.38 -5.65 3.83
N ASN A 94 1.37 -4.81 4.05
CA ASN A 94 0.16 -5.20 4.76
C ASN A 94 -0.62 -6.30 4.04
N LEU A 95 -0.68 -6.24 2.71
CA LEU A 95 -1.31 -7.29 1.91
C LEU A 95 -0.52 -8.61 2.03
N GLY A 96 0.81 -8.53 2.03
CA GLY A 96 1.64 -9.69 2.29
C GLY A 96 1.32 -10.35 3.62
N LEU A 97 1.23 -9.54 4.68
CA LEU A 97 0.85 -10.03 6.01
C LEU A 97 -0.54 -10.66 6.01
N TYR A 98 -1.50 -10.03 5.35
CA TYR A 98 -2.86 -10.53 5.27
C TYR A 98 -2.92 -11.93 4.64
N TYR A 99 -2.21 -12.10 3.52
CA TYR A 99 -2.25 -13.35 2.78
C TYR A 99 -1.29 -14.45 3.30
N GLU A 100 -0.37 -14.12 4.19
CA GLU A 100 0.72 -15.01 4.59
C GLU A 100 0.25 -16.38 5.05
N ASN A 101 -0.88 -16.44 5.77
CA ASN A 101 -1.47 -17.67 6.27
C ASN A 101 -2.71 -18.14 5.49
N ILE A 102 -3.05 -17.42 4.42
CA ILE A 102 -4.24 -17.71 3.61
C ILE A 102 -3.83 -18.23 2.24
N ASP A 103 -2.93 -17.51 1.58
CA ASP A 103 -2.48 -17.81 0.21
C ASP A 103 -1.02 -17.39 0.07
N ARG A 104 -0.14 -18.40 0.10
CA ARG A 104 1.30 -18.19 0.04
C ARG A 104 1.74 -17.45 -1.23
N GLU A 105 1.12 -17.74 -2.36
CA GLU A 105 1.47 -17.11 -3.63
C GLU A 105 1.09 -15.63 -3.65
N GLU A 106 -0.10 -15.32 -3.14
CA GLU A 106 -0.53 -13.92 -2.98
C GLU A 106 0.39 -13.16 -2.02
N ALA A 107 0.75 -13.78 -0.89
CA ALA A 107 1.67 -13.15 0.07
C ALA A 107 3.01 -12.82 -0.59
N PHE A 108 3.57 -13.78 -1.34
CA PHE A 108 4.81 -13.53 -2.06
C PHE A 108 4.67 -12.42 -3.10
N TYR A 109 3.57 -12.42 -3.85
CA TYR A 109 3.30 -11.40 -4.85
C TYR A 109 3.38 -9.99 -4.25
N TRP A 110 2.75 -9.77 -3.11
CA TRP A 110 2.72 -8.46 -2.47
C TRP A 110 4.05 -8.10 -1.79
N TYR A 111 4.70 -9.05 -1.14
CA TYR A 111 6.04 -8.82 -0.57
C TYR A 111 7.07 -8.54 -1.66
N LYS A 112 6.99 -9.26 -2.78
CA LYS A 112 7.87 -9.02 -3.91
C LYS A 112 7.67 -7.60 -4.48
N MET A 113 6.43 -7.17 -4.61
CA MET A 113 6.11 -5.81 -5.06
C MET A 113 6.72 -4.77 -4.13
N ASP A 114 6.58 -4.95 -2.81
CA ASP A 114 7.21 -4.10 -1.81
C ASP A 114 8.73 -4.06 -2.00
N MET A 115 9.36 -5.21 -2.11
CA MET A 115 10.81 -5.33 -2.30
C MET A 115 11.27 -4.61 -3.57
N ASP A 116 10.57 -4.83 -4.69
CA ASP A 116 10.93 -4.23 -5.97
C ASP A 116 10.78 -2.70 -5.95
N LEU A 117 9.69 -2.20 -5.39
CA LEU A 117 9.44 -0.77 -5.27
C LEU A 117 10.47 -0.10 -4.35
N HIS A 118 10.75 -0.72 -3.22
CA HIS A 118 11.72 -0.20 -2.27
C HIS A 118 13.13 -0.16 -2.89
N TRP A 119 13.49 -1.19 -3.62
CA TRP A 119 14.77 -1.24 -4.34
C TRP A 119 14.88 -0.16 -5.41
N GLN A 120 13.81 0.07 -6.18
CA GLN A 120 13.80 1.11 -7.21
C GLN A 120 14.01 2.50 -6.61
N GLU A 121 13.46 2.74 -5.44
CA GLU A 121 13.52 4.05 -4.79
C GLU A 121 14.81 4.27 -4.01
N HIS A 122 15.28 3.28 -3.28
CA HIS A 122 16.37 3.42 -2.32
C HIS A 122 17.62 2.60 -2.64
N HIS A 123 17.55 1.66 -3.55
CA HIS A 123 18.62 0.66 -3.84
C HIS A 123 19.00 -0.14 -2.59
N GLU A 124 18.04 -0.33 -1.71
CA GLU A 124 18.16 -1.11 -0.49
C GLU A 124 16.99 -2.08 -0.39
N GLU A 125 17.19 -3.19 0.31
CA GLU A 125 16.12 -4.15 0.54
C GLU A 125 15.29 -3.71 1.76
N ASP A 126 13.96 -3.82 1.66
CA ASP A 126 13.08 -3.60 2.80
C ASP A 126 13.23 -4.77 3.76
N GLN A 127 13.89 -4.53 4.89
CA GLN A 127 14.22 -5.58 5.87
C GLN A 127 12.96 -6.24 6.45
N PHE A 128 11.86 -5.50 6.60
CA PHE A 128 10.61 -6.10 7.09
C PHE A 128 10.10 -7.17 6.14
N ALA A 129 10.11 -6.89 4.83
CA ALA A 129 9.70 -7.84 3.82
C ALA A 129 10.69 -9.01 3.71
N VAL A 130 12.00 -8.73 3.79
CA VAL A 130 13.04 -9.78 3.83
C VAL A 130 12.77 -10.76 4.96
N ASP A 131 12.54 -10.24 6.16
CA ASP A 131 12.31 -11.08 7.34
C ASP A 131 11.08 -11.96 7.19
N ARG A 132 9.99 -11.40 6.64
CA ARG A 132 8.76 -12.17 6.42
C ARG A 132 8.94 -13.24 5.35
N LEU A 133 9.62 -12.92 4.26
CA LEU A 133 9.92 -13.88 3.21
C LEU A 133 10.79 -15.01 3.73
N GLN A 134 11.82 -14.70 4.53
CA GLN A 134 12.66 -15.71 5.16
C GLN A 134 11.87 -16.62 6.08
N ALA A 135 10.94 -16.05 6.86
CA ALA A 135 10.04 -16.85 7.71
C ALA A 135 9.16 -17.80 6.88
N MET A 136 8.85 -17.45 5.64
CA MET A 136 8.13 -18.29 4.69
C MET A 136 9.06 -19.28 3.96
N GLY A 137 10.36 -19.22 4.20
CA GLY A 137 11.35 -20.04 3.49
C GLY A 137 11.66 -19.54 2.09
N ILE A 138 11.47 -18.25 1.82
CA ILE A 138 11.70 -17.64 0.51
C ILE A 138 12.86 -16.66 0.59
N THR A 139 13.79 -16.77 -0.36
CA THR A 139 14.87 -15.80 -0.57
C THR A 139 14.62 -15.07 -1.88
N TYR A 140 14.56 -13.76 -1.82
CA TYR A 140 14.34 -12.92 -3.00
C TYR A 140 15.22 -11.67 -2.92
N HIS A 141 15.94 -11.39 -4.00
CA HIS A 141 16.81 -10.22 -4.11
C HIS A 141 16.41 -9.40 -5.33
N PRO A 142 15.84 -8.21 -5.15
CA PRO A 142 15.43 -7.35 -6.27
C PRO A 142 16.59 -7.01 -7.23
N ALA A 143 17.82 -6.88 -6.71
CA ALA A 143 18.99 -6.56 -7.52
C ALA A 143 19.24 -7.58 -8.64
N ASP A 144 18.90 -8.85 -8.40
CA ASP A 144 19.10 -9.92 -9.38
C ASP A 144 18.16 -9.80 -10.59
N HIS A 145 17.10 -9.03 -10.46
CA HIS A 145 16.05 -8.88 -11.46
C HIS A 145 15.94 -7.45 -12.01
N ALA A 146 16.73 -6.50 -11.50
CA ALA A 146 16.59 -5.08 -11.79
C ALA A 146 16.93 -4.71 -13.24
N SER A 147 17.71 -5.54 -13.96
CA SER A 147 18.18 -5.26 -15.31
C SER A 147 17.23 -5.76 -16.41
N SER A 148 16.17 -6.48 -16.08
CA SER A 148 15.27 -7.12 -17.03
C SER A 148 13.82 -7.03 -16.60
N GLY A 149 13.01 -6.30 -17.38
CA GLY A 149 11.59 -6.16 -17.12
C GLY A 149 10.78 -7.46 -17.33
N SER A 150 11.34 -8.44 -18.02
CA SER A 150 10.68 -9.72 -18.31
C SER A 150 10.76 -10.70 -17.15
N ASP A 151 11.74 -10.52 -16.29
CA ASP A 151 12.02 -11.49 -15.22
C ASP A 151 10.96 -11.50 -14.10
N ARG A 152 10.20 -10.42 -13.97
CA ARG A 152 9.11 -10.34 -12.99
C ARG A 152 8.03 -11.38 -13.21
N ASN A 153 7.69 -11.63 -14.48
CA ASN A 153 6.69 -12.63 -14.83
C ASN A 153 7.20 -14.06 -14.62
N THR A 154 8.49 -14.26 -14.85
CA THR A 154 9.11 -15.57 -14.71
C THR A 154 9.16 -16.01 -13.23
N SER A 155 9.46 -15.07 -12.34
CA SER A 155 9.47 -15.34 -10.90
C SER A 155 8.09 -15.74 -10.37
N SER A 156 7.05 -15.06 -10.82
CA SER A 156 5.68 -15.37 -10.44
C SER A 156 5.25 -16.76 -10.92
N ARG A 157 5.66 -17.12 -12.15
CA ARG A 157 5.36 -18.43 -12.71
C ARG A 157 6.11 -19.57 -11.99
N SER A 158 7.32 -19.30 -11.54
CA SER A 158 8.10 -20.26 -10.77
C SER A 158 7.43 -20.64 -9.47
N LEU A 159 6.72 -19.66 -8.85
CA LEU A 159 5.98 -19.90 -7.63
C LEU A 159 4.78 -20.82 -7.83
N THR A 160 4.07 -20.72 -8.97
CA THR A 160 2.90 -21.54 -9.25
C THR A 160 3.27 -22.99 -9.56
N ASN A 161 4.46 -23.20 -10.10
CA ASN A 161 4.93 -24.54 -10.52
C ASN A 161 5.92 -25.16 -9.55
N GLY A 162 6.36 -24.42 -8.55
CA GLY A 162 7.49 -24.81 -7.74
C GLY A 162 7.13 -25.49 -6.45
N LYS A 163 7.84 -26.54 -6.16
CA LYS A 163 7.97 -27.00 -4.80
C LYS A 163 8.69 -25.91 -4.02
N SER A 164 8.30 -25.71 -2.77
CA SER A 164 8.84 -24.63 -1.91
C SER A 164 10.37 -24.51 -1.95
N LYS A 165 11.07 -25.64 -2.08
CA LYS A 165 12.54 -25.65 -2.13
C LYS A 165 13.14 -25.04 -3.40
N LYS A 166 12.45 -25.12 -4.54
CA LYS A 166 12.92 -24.53 -5.80
C LYS A 166 12.74 -23.03 -5.84
N ILE A 167 11.69 -22.55 -5.17
CA ILE A 167 11.40 -21.13 -5.08
C ILE A 167 12.41 -20.43 -4.17
N ILE A 168 12.82 -21.10 -3.10
CA ILE A 168 13.78 -20.58 -2.12
C ILE A 168 15.12 -20.27 -2.77
N SER A 169 15.52 -21.03 -3.77
CA SER A 169 16.77 -20.85 -4.47
C SER A 169 16.65 -19.99 -5.73
N SER A 170 15.47 -19.52 -6.07
CA SER A 170 15.31 -18.62 -7.21
C SER A 170 15.74 -17.20 -6.79
N HIS A 171 16.75 -16.73 -7.38
CA HIS A 171 17.40 -15.45 -7.09
C HIS A 171 16.86 -14.35 -7.97
#